data_a164b592a5b7fb095f3f37368197e89c
#
_entry.id   a164b592a5b7fb095f3f37368197e89c
#
_cell.length_a   1.000
_cell.length_b   1.000
_cell.length_c   1.000
_cell.angle_alpha   90.00
_cell.angle_beta   90.00
_cell.angle_gamma   90.00
#
_symmetry.space_group_name_H-M   'P 1'
#
loop_
_entity.id
_entity.type
_entity.pdbx_description
1 polymer ?
#
loop_
_entity_poly.entity_id
_entity_poly.type
_entity_poly.pdbx_seq_one_letter_code
_entity_poly.pdbx_strand_id
1 'polypeptide(L)'
;MFSKKDIKPGMLVEMSVHGEKKLRYVTLCKEGMVLVDKKGYHTNLKCFNNDLSRKIPDEIKITKIYDLSEYAHMSLEFSTENRDLLWNVEDEVDWDEVEVDTKVLVRDRPYNEWLKRYFAKYENGKVYVFDDGRTSWNCRGITHWEETKLWEDNN
;
A
#
# COMPACT_ATOMS: atom_id res chain seq x y z
N MET A 1 2.91 -3.49 3.22
CA MET A 1 2.95 -2.06 2.84
C MET A 1 3.32 -1.94 1.37
N PHE A 2 2.46 -1.36 0.55
CA PHE A 2 2.74 -1.13 -0.87
C PHE A 2 3.79 -0.01 -1.00
N SER A 3 4.70 -0.14 -1.92
CA SER A 3 5.81 0.80 -2.10
C SER A 3 6.01 1.15 -3.57
N LYS A 4 6.82 2.16 -3.83
CA LYS A 4 7.19 2.54 -5.21
C LYS A 4 7.76 1.38 -6.05
N LYS A 5 8.38 0.38 -5.44
CA LYS A 5 8.98 -0.78 -6.13
C LYS A 5 7.93 -1.76 -6.67
N ASP A 6 6.73 -1.72 -6.11
CA ASP A 6 5.64 -2.63 -6.49
C ASP A 6 4.83 -2.10 -7.68
N ILE A 7 5.05 -0.82 -8.05
CA ILE A 7 4.41 -0.20 -9.23
C ILE A 7 5.03 -0.73 -10.52
N LYS A 8 4.19 -1.20 -11.43
CA LYS A 8 4.59 -1.79 -12.72
C LYS A 8 3.93 -1.06 -13.89
N PRO A 9 4.55 -1.06 -15.08
CA PRO A 9 3.92 -0.55 -16.30
C PRO A 9 2.58 -1.25 -16.56
N GLY A 10 1.57 -0.49 -16.96
CA GLY A 10 0.20 -0.98 -17.17
C GLY A 10 -0.75 -0.81 -16.00
N MET A 11 -0.23 -0.56 -14.80
CA MET A 11 -1.05 -0.21 -13.65
C MET A 11 -1.67 1.18 -13.82
N LEU A 12 -2.79 1.40 -13.13
CA LEU A 12 -3.43 2.71 -13.01
C LEU A 12 -3.28 3.20 -11.58
N VAL A 13 -2.92 4.45 -11.40
CA VAL A 13 -2.79 5.07 -10.08
C VAL A 13 -3.74 6.25 -9.94
N GLU A 14 -4.37 6.40 -8.78
CA GLU A 14 -5.06 7.61 -8.38
C GLU A 14 -4.09 8.46 -7.56
N MET A 15 -3.99 9.71 -7.90
CA MET A 15 -3.16 10.69 -7.18
C MET A 15 -4.06 11.76 -6.59
N SER A 16 -3.75 12.19 -5.37
CA SER A 16 -4.23 13.45 -4.83
C SER A 16 -3.27 14.57 -5.26
N VAL A 17 -3.78 15.59 -5.89
CA VAL A 17 -3.03 16.78 -6.32
C VAL A 17 -3.78 17.99 -5.78
N HIS A 18 -3.27 18.66 -4.75
CA HIS A 18 -3.95 19.78 -4.06
C HIS A 18 -5.40 19.44 -3.66
N GLY A 19 -5.62 18.21 -3.17
CA GLY A 19 -6.94 17.72 -2.78
C GLY A 19 -7.82 17.18 -3.90
N GLU A 20 -7.45 17.35 -5.16
CA GLU A 20 -8.17 16.78 -6.30
C GLU A 20 -7.65 15.39 -6.66
N LYS A 21 -8.57 14.46 -6.92
CA LYS A 21 -8.24 13.10 -7.37
C LYS A 21 -8.01 13.07 -8.88
N LYS A 22 -6.86 12.54 -9.30
CA LYS A 22 -6.46 12.44 -10.71
C LYS A 22 -5.92 11.06 -11.03
N LEU A 23 -6.43 10.43 -12.09
CA LEU A 23 -5.95 9.14 -12.56
C LEU A 23 -4.72 9.32 -13.48
N ARG A 24 -3.77 8.42 -13.33
CA ARG A 24 -2.55 8.33 -14.13
C ARG A 24 -2.29 6.88 -14.53
N TYR A 25 -1.85 6.70 -15.77
CA TYR A 25 -1.42 5.41 -16.27
C TYR A 25 0.10 5.25 -16.09
N VAL A 26 0.54 4.09 -15.64
CA VAL A 26 1.97 3.79 -15.46
C VAL A 26 2.54 3.25 -16.76
N THR A 27 3.57 3.89 -17.29
CA THR A 27 4.30 3.43 -18.47
C THR A 27 5.80 3.57 -18.29
N LEU A 28 6.55 2.88 -19.14
CA LEU A 28 8.01 2.92 -19.16
C LEU A 28 8.49 3.81 -20.31
N CYS A 29 9.36 4.75 -20.01
CA CYS A 29 10.06 5.56 -21.01
C CYS A 29 11.59 5.41 -20.86
N LYS A 30 12.37 6.11 -21.71
CA LYS A 30 13.85 6.05 -21.65
C LYS A 30 14.42 6.50 -20.31
N GLU A 31 13.72 7.34 -19.58
CA GLU A 31 14.13 7.88 -18.29
C GLU A 31 13.65 7.05 -17.09
N GLY A 32 12.91 5.97 -17.33
CA GLY A 32 12.32 5.10 -16.32
C GLY A 32 10.80 5.10 -16.33
N MET A 33 10.18 4.68 -15.23
CA MET A 33 8.73 4.67 -15.10
C MET A 33 8.18 6.09 -14.91
N VAL A 34 7.11 6.37 -15.63
CA VAL A 34 6.36 7.64 -15.59
C VAL A 34 4.88 7.40 -15.42
N LEU A 35 4.21 8.38 -14.79
CA LEU A 35 2.77 8.44 -14.60
C LEU A 35 2.21 9.43 -15.62
N VAL A 36 1.36 8.96 -16.53
CA VAL A 36 0.86 9.73 -17.68
C VAL A 36 -0.62 10.04 -17.51
N ASP A 37 -1.04 11.27 -17.79
CA ASP A 37 -2.45 11.64 -17.82
C ASP A 37 -3.08 11.47 -19.22
N LYS A 38 -4.40 11.72 -19.32
CA LYS A 38 -5.15 11.65 -20.58
C LYS A 38 -4.65 12.61 -21.67
N LYS A 39 -3.94 13.67 -21.29
CA LYS A 39 -3.40 14.69 -22.20
C LYS A 39 -1.95 14.39 -22.61
N GLY A 40 -1.33 13.33 -22.06
CA GLY A 40 0.05 12.95 -22.32
C GLY A 40 1.07 13.66 -21.44
N TYR A 41 0.66 14.48 -20.47
CA TYR A 41 1.58 15.01 -19.46
C TYR A 41 2.05 13.89 -18.56
N HIS A 42 3.33 13.86 -18.28
CA HIS A 42 3.93 12.80 -17.47
C HIS A 42 4.67 13.35 -16.24
N THR A 43 4.67 12.54 -15.20
CA THR A 43 5.44 12.76 -13.98
C THR A 43 6.33 11.53 -13.74
N ASN A 44 7.63 11.75 -13.57
CA ASN A 44 8.56 10.65 -13.33
C ASN A 44 8.33 10.06 -11.92
N LEU A 45 8.27 8.72 -11.83
CA LEU A 45 8.08 8.03 -10.55
C LEU A 45 9.26 8.27 -9.57
N LYS A 46 10.43 8.66 -10.06
CA LYS A 46 11.57 9.07 -9.22
C LYS A 46 11.28 10.28 -8.34
N CYS A 47 10.26 11.10 -8.69
CA CYS A 47 9.84 12.25 -7.90
C CYS A 47 9.06 11.86 -6.63
N PHE A 48 8.74 10.59 -6.45
CA PHE A 48 8.03 10.07 -5.28
C PHE A 48 8.98 9.36 -4.32
N ASN A 49 8.66 9.44 -3.03
CA ASN A 49 9.28 8.66 -1.97
C ASN A 49 8.81 7.20 -2.02
N ASN A 50 9.36 6.34 -1.17
CA ASN A 50 8.93 4.96 -1.08
C ASN A 50 7.51 4.81 -0.52
N ASP A 51 7.06 5.74 0.31
CA ASP A 51 5.70 5.85 0.86
C ASP A 51 4.68 6.43 -0.13
N LEU A 52 5.07 6.62 -1.39
CA LEU A 52 4.26 7.14 -2.49
C LEU A 52 3.85 8.61 -2.36
N SER A 53 4.39 9.34 -1.39
CA SER A 53 4.33 10.80 -1.32
C SER A 53 5.32 11.43 -2.33
N ARG A 54 5.03 12.61 -2.83
CA ARG A 54 5.98 13.33 -3.69
C ARG A 54 7.01 14.06 -2.83
N LYS A 55 8.25 14.07 -3.29
CA LYS A 55 9.37 14.74 -2.60
C LYS A 55 9.17 16.25 -2.49
N ILE A 56 8.62 16.89 -3.53
CA ILE A 56 8.30 18.31 -3.60
C ILE A 56 7.30 18.52 -4.75
N PRO A 57 6.14 19.22 -4.58
CA PRO A 57 5.56 19.67 -3.30
C PRO A 57 4.87 18.52 -2.53
N ASP A 58 4.78 18.65 -1.22
CA ASP A 58 4.24 17.64 -0.30
C ASP A 58 2.73 17.35 -0.47
N GLU A 59 2.02 18.21 -1.19
CA GLU A 59 0.57 18.09 -1.42
C GLU A 59 0.19 17.08 -2.53
N ILE A 60 1.18 16.41 -3.11
CA ILE A 60 0.97 15.41 -4.16
C ILE A 60 1.39 14.05 -3.65
N LYS A 61 0.46 13.10 -3.63
CA LYS A 61 0.72 11.70 -3.27
C LYS A 61 -0.12 10.75 -4.10
N ILE A 62 0.37 9.54 -4.28
CA ILE A 62 -0.42 8.43 -4.83
C ILE A 62 -1.33 7.94 -3.71
N THR A 63 -2.62 7.78 -3.98
CA THR A 63 -3.63 7.39 -2.98
C THR A 63 -4.21 6.02 -3.22
N LYS A 64 -4.28 5.56 -4.48
CA LYS A 64 -4.74 4.23 -4.85
C LYS A 64 -3.94 3.67 -6.00
N ILE A 65 -3.81 2.35 -6.05
CA ILE A 65 -3.16 1.62 -7.12
C ILE A 65 -4.08 0.49 -7.56
N TYR A 66 -4.30 0.41 -8.85
CA TYR A 66 -5.12 -0.62 -9.50
C TYR A 66 -4.24 -1.49 -10.39
N ASP A 67 -4.56 -2.78 -10.45
CA ASP A 67 -3.83 -3.75 -11.23
C ASP A 67 -3.91 -3.50 -12.73
N LEU A 68 -3.11 -4.25 -13.46
CA LEU A 68 -3.15 -4.36 -14.91
C LEU A 68 -4.56 -4.74 -15.36
N SER A 69 -5.11 -4.00 -16.32
CA SER A 69 -6.28 -4.49 -17.04
C SER A 69 -5.85 -5.56 -18.04
N GLU A 70 -6.63 -6.64 -18.18
CA GLU A 70 -6.42 -7.63 -19.25
C GLU A 70 -6.43 -6.99 -20.66
N TYR A 71 -7.07 -5.81 -20.78
CA TYR A 71 -7.16 -5.02 -22.00
C TYR A 71 -6.12 -3.89 -22.09
N ALA A 72 -5.21 -3.76 -21.14
CA ALA A 72 -4.23 -2.67 -21.07
C ALA A 72 -3.30 -2.59 -22.30
N HIS A 73 -3.21 -3.67 -23.07
CA HIS A 73 -2.43 -3.69 -24.31
C HIS A 73 -3.12 -3.02 -25.51
N MET A 74 -4.42 -2.76 -25.41
CA MET A 74 -5.23 -2.29 -26.53
C MET A 74 -5.64 -0.82 -26.43
N SER A 75 -5.68 -0.24 -25.23
CA SER A 75 -5.98 1.18 -25.02
C SER A 75 -5.42 1.66 -23.67
N LEU A 76 -5.05 2.96 -23.62
CA LEU A 76 -4.75 3.68 -22.39
C LEU A 76 -6.07 3.97 -21.67
N GLU A 77 -6.70 2.94 -21.10
CA GLU A 77 -7.96 3.12 -20.39
C GLU A 77 -7.71 3.75 -19.01
N PHE A 78 -8.15 5.00 -18.88
CA PHE A 78 -8.21 5.71 -17.61
C PHE A 78 -9.52 5.38 -16.86
N SER A 79 -9.88 4.10 -16.83
CA SER A 79 -11.04 3.59 -16.12
C SER A 79 -10.58 2.62 -15.02
N THR A 80 -11.20 2.72 -13.86
CA THR A 80 -11.02 1.77 -12.76
C THR A 80 -11.94 0.56 -12.89
N GLU A 81 -12.88 0.58 -13.84
CA GLU A 81 -13.72 -0.59 -14.15
C GLU A 81 -12.84 -1.73 -14.65
N ASN A 82 -13.14 -2.96 -14.26
CA ASN A 82 -12.38 -4.17 -14.61
C ASN A 82 -10.91 -4.16 -14.16
N ARG A 83 -10.59 -3.42 -13.11
CA ARG A 83 -9.28 -3.43 -12.45
C ARG A 83 -9.45 -3.74 -10.98
N ASP A 84 -8.60 -4.61 -10.47
CA ASP A 84 -8.55 -4.88 -9.04
C ASP A 84 -7.82 -3.75 -8.32
N LEU A 85 -8.40 -3.28 -7.22
CA LEU A 85 -7.75 -2.33 -6.33
C LEU A 85 -6.69 -3.09 -5.52
N LEU A 86 -5.41 -2.79 -5.78
CA LEU A 86 -4.28 -3.44 -5.11
C LEU A 86 -3.91 -2.75 -3.81
N TRP A 87 -4.07 -1.44 -3.75
CA TRP A 87 -3.67 -0.64 -2.61
C TRP A 87 -4.47 0.66 -2.51
N ASN A 88 -4.80 1.05 -1.29
CA ASN A 88 -5.46 2.30 -0.94
C ASN A 88 -4.83 2.87 0.33
N VAL A 89 -4.42 4.13 0.30
CA VAL A 89 -3.81 4.81 1.46
C VAL A 89 -4.76 4.89 2.66
N GLU A 90 -6.07 4.96 2.40
CA GLU A 90 -7.10 5.02 3.46
C GLU A 90 -7.22 3.70 4.24
N ASP A 91 -6.75 2.59 3.64
CA ASP A 91 -6.75 1.26 4.28
C ASP A 91 -5.43 1.00 5.04
N GLU A 92 -4.46 1.92 4.97
CA GLU A 92 -3.22 1.81 5.73
C GLU A 92 -3.46 2.14 7.20
N VAL A 93 -3.06 1.23 8.05
CA VAL A 93 -3.13 1.39 9.50
C VAL A 93 -1.99 2.29 9.95
N ASP A 94 -2.30 3.32 10.74
CA ASP A 94 -1.29 4.08 11.47
C ASP A 94 -0.85 3.27 12.69
N TRP A 95 0.21 2.48 12.51
CA TRP A 95 0.70 1.57 13.52
C TRP A 95 1.31 2.26 14.75
N ASP A 96 1.67 3.55 14.66
CA ASP A 96 2.15 4.33 15.80
C ASP A 96 1.01 4.67 16.78
N GLU A 97 -0.25 4.71 16.29
CA GLU A 97 -1.44 4.98 17.08
C GLU A 97 -2.16 3.70 17.57
N VAL A 98 -1.69 2.52 17.16
CA VAL A 98 -2.31 1.24 17.58
C VAL A 98 -1.93 0.91 19.02
N GLU A 99 -2.92 0.68 19.86
CA GLU A 99 -2.71 0.29 21.27
C GLU A 99 -2.14 -1.13 21.40
N VAL A 100 -1.27 -1.31 22.39
CA VAL A 100 -0.75 -2.63 22.76
C VAL A 100 -1.91 -3.58 23.09
N ASP A 101 -1.76 -4.87 22.75
CA ASP A 101 -2.80 -5.90 22.88
C ASP A 101 -3.99 -5.76 21.91
N THR A 102 -3.94 -4.84 20.95
CA THR A 102 -4.91 -4.81 19.85
C THR A 102 -4.83 -6.11 19.04
N LYS A 103 -5.99 -6.68 18.72
CA LYS A 103 -6.09 -7.89 17.92
C LYS A 103 -5.65 -7.64 16.47
N VAL A 104 -4.75 -8.46 15.97
CA VAL A 104 -4.22 -8.38 14.60
C VAL A 104 -4.18 -9.76 13.94
N LEU A 105 -4.16 -9.75 12.62
CA LEU A 105 -3.91 -10.92 11.79
C LEU A 105 -2.52 -10.78 11.17
N VAL A 106 -1.73 -11.86 11.19
CA VAL A 106 -0.37 -11.89 10.66
C VAL A 106 -0.14 -13.08 9.75
N ARG A 107 0.76 -12.93 8.78
CA ARG A 107 1.30 -14.03 7.96
C ARG A 107 2.66 -13.66 7.37
N ASP A 108 3.47 -14.65 7.02
CA ASP A 108 4.79 -14.42 6.39
C ASP A 108 4.73 -14.33 4.87
N ARG A 109 3.76 -14.98 4.24
CA ARG A 109 3.64 -15.02 2.78
C ARG A 109 2.19 -14.97 2.34
N PRO A 110 1.90 -14.41 1.16
CA PRO A 110 0.54 -14.23 0.66
C PRO A 110 -0.31 -15.51 0.59
N TYR A 111 0.32 -16.66 0.42
CA TYR A 111 -0.37 -17.96 0.36
C TYR A 111 -0.52 -18.65 1.72
N ASN A 112 0.05 -18.10 2.79
CA ASN A 112 -0.14 -18.64 4.15
C ASN A 112 -1.48 -18.17 4.71
N GLU A 113 -2.06 -19.00 5.59
CA GLU A 113 -3.23 -18.60 6.36
C GLU A 113 -2.90 -17.47 7.34
N TRP A 114 -3.90 -16.61 7.57
CA TRP A 114 -3.79 -15.57 8.57
C TRP A 114 -3.86 -16.15 9.99
N LEU A 115 -2.88 -15.82 10.81
CA LEU A 115 -2.80 -16.21 12.22
C LEU A 115 -3.23 -15.06 13.11
N LYS A 116 -4.01 -15.36 14.14
CA LYS A 116 -4.46 -14.40 15.15
C LYS A 116 -3.36 -14.12 16.15
N ARG A 117 -3.04 -12.84 16.37
CA ARG A 117 -2.02 -12.36 17.30
C ARG A 117 -2.49 -11.08 17.99
N TYR A 118 -1.66 -10.56 18.88
CA TYR A 118 -1.88 -9.30 19.58
C TYR A 118 -0.70 -8.36 19.31
N PHE A 119 -1.00 -7.11 19.00
CA PHE A 119 -0.01 -6.09 18.70
C PHE A 119 0.86 -5.77 19.92
N ALA A 120 2.16 -5.71 19.73
CA ALA A 120 3.13 -5.38 20.78
C ALA A 120 3.74 -4.00 20.58
N LYS A 121 4.29 -3.72 19.41
CA LYS A 121 4.86 -2.41 19.05
C LYS A 121 5.06 -2.26 17.54
N TYR A 122 5.21 -1.02 17.12
CA TYR A 122 5.71 -0.65 15.80
C TYR A 122 7.09 -0.01 15.94
N GLU A 123 8.07 -0.45 15.19
CA GLU A 123 9.42 0.07 15.26
C GLU A 123 10.18 -0.16 13.95
N ASN A 124 10.86 0.88 13.44
CA ASN A 124 11.63 0.81 12.20
C ASN A 124 10.87 0.26 10.98
N GLY A 125 9.60 0.65 10.82
CA GLY A 125 8.75 0.19 9.73
C GLY A 125 8.24 -1.23 9.85
N LYS A 126 8.37 -1.86 11.04
CA LYS A 126 7.95 -3.24 11.30
C LYS A 126 6.95 -3.32 12.44
N VAL A 127 5.93 -4.14 12.23
CA VAL A 127 4.94 -4.47 13.26
C VAL A 127 5.41 -5.72 14.02
N TYR A 128 5.50 -5.60 15.33
CA TYR A 128 5.82 -6.70 16.24
C TYR A 128 4.56 -7.14 16.98
N VAL A 129 4.40 -8.44 17.13
CA VAL A 129 3.28 -9.05 17.86
C VAL A 129 3.81 -9.97 18.93
N PHE A 130 3.01 -10.23 19.97
CA PHE A 130 3.35 -11.19 21.00
C PHE A 130 3.34 -12.63 20.46
N ASP A 131 4.31 -13.42 20.88
CA ASP A 131 4.45 -14.80 20.44
C ASP A 131 3.29 -15.70 20.92
N ASP A 132 3.02 -16.77 20.17
CA ASP A 132 2.05 -17.81 20.48
C ASP A 132 0.61 -17.35 20.74
N GLY A 133 0.21 -16.20 20.19
CA GLY A 133 -1.14 -15.64 20.38
C GLY A 133 -1.40 -15.17 21.81
N ARG A 134 -0.33 -14.86 22.56
CA ARG A 134 -0.38 -14.30 23.91
C ARG A 134 -0.50 -12.78 23.89
N THR A 135 -0.66 -12.18 25.06
CA THR A 135 -0.77 -10.74 25.28
C THR A 135 0.39 -10.19 26.12
N SER A 136 0.44 -8.87 26.33
CA SER A 136 1.44 -8.22 27.18
C SER A 136 1.51 -8.77 28.61
N TRP A 137 0.42 -9.36 29.09
CA TRP A 137 0.32 -9.89 30.46
C TRP A 137 1.02 -11.22 30.67
N ASN A 138 1.17 -12.04 29.64
CA ASN A 138 1.63 -13.43 29.77
C ASN A 138 2.67 -13.85 28.72
N CYS A 139 3.15 -12.93 27.91
CA CYS A 139 4.19 -13.17 26.91
C CYS A 139 5.42 -12.30 27.14
N ARG A 140 6.60 -12.85 26.97
CA ARG A 140 7.88 -12.13 27.04
C ARG A 140 8.57 -11.99 25.69
N GLY A 141 8.15 -12.76 24.70
CA GLY A 141 8.68 -12.73 23.33
C GLY A 141 7.80 -11.95 22.40
N ILE A 142 8.43 -11.25 21.45
CA ILE A 142 7.76 -10.56 20.34
C ILE A 142 8.45 -10.90 19.04
N THR A 143 7.66 -11.07 17.97
CA THR A 143 8.18 -11.38 16.64
C THR A 143 7.51 -10.48 15.61
N HIS A 144 8.26 -10.03 14.59
CA HIS A 144 7.68 -9.33 13.46
C HIS A 144 7.27 -10.30 12.36
N TRP A 145 6.26 -9.91 11.57
CA TRP A 145 5.73 -10.67 10.45
C TRP A 145 5.76 -9.81 9.20
N GLU A 146 5.86 -10.45 8.03
CA GLU A 146 5.94 -9.74 6.74
C GLU A 146 4.64 -8.99 6.41
N GLU A 147 3.50 -9.57 6.74
CA GLU A 147 2.19 -8.95 6.55
C GLU A 147 1.40 -8.93 7.86
N THR A 148 0.87 -7.77 8.19
CA THR A 148 0.02 -7.57 9.38
C THR A 148 -1.15 -6.64 9.02
N LYS A 149 -2.34 -6.97 9.52
CA LYS A 149 -3.53 -6.10 9.44
C LYS A 149 -4.34 -6.16 10.73
N LEU A 150 -5.17 -5.15 10.96
CA LEU A 150 -6.13 -5.19 12.08
C LEU A 150 -7.10 -6.37 11.89
N TRP A 151 -7.45 -7.03 12.98
CA TRP A 151 -8.51 -8.02 12.97
C TRP A 151 -9.84 -7.32 13.20
N GLU A 152 -10.60 -7.15 12.14
CA GLU A 152 -11.98 -6.70 12.21
C GLU A 152 -12.85 -7.91 12.59
N ASP A 153 -13.51 -7.82 13.75
CA ASP A 153 -14.60 -8.74 14.07
C ASP A 153 -15.74 -8.41 13.10
N ASN A 154 -15.87 -9.18 12.02
CA ASN A 154 -17.04 -9.11 11.15
C ASN A 154 -18.25 -9.54 11.98
N ASN A 155 -19.00 -8.58 12.47
CA ASN A 155 -20.32 -8.76 13.02
C ASN A 155 -21.34 -9.09 11.94
#